data_78f15fe151007890087010b483c2db5e
#
_entry.id   78f15fe151007890087010b483c2db5e
#
_cell.length_a   1.000
_cell.length_b   1.000
_cell.length_c   1.000
_cell.angle_alpha   90.00
_cell.angle_beta   90.00
_cell.angle_gamma   90.00
#
_symmetry.space_group_name_H-M   'P 1'
#
loop_
_entity.id
_entity.type
_entity.pdbx_description
1 polymer ?
#
loop_
_entity_poly.entity_id
_entity_poly.type
_entity_poly.pdbx_seq_one_letter_code
_entity_poly.pdbx_strand_id
1 'polypeptide(L)'
;MTQDAQVRKLFSLLSSGHSLRVSSLKTGMDEKTARKYRKANRMPSELSACHDWRTRPDPFATVWDRVQKQLSENPGLQGKVLFAWLQGEYPGQFQNGQLRTFQRGVRRWRATQGPEKEVFFSQVHEPGRVCASDFTHMTSLEVTLTGQRFDHMLFHFVLTYSNWEWGNICFSESFESLSEGLQGAVWSLGGVPIRHRTDRLSAAVNNLSETKEFTIRYQNLMDHYGLEKERIQARKANENGDVESSHRHFKEAVDQALMLRGSRDFASREAYAKFLDDLLRQRNLGRETRLQSERVNLRPLPARRYESWRRVSVHVGVGSTVNVDRNRYSVPSRLIGEFVEVRLCVEDLEVWYGGTLIERIPRLRGRGQNKINYRHVIGWLVRKPGAFERYRYREDIFPTTRFRMAYDMLQEQLPTRAVREYLAIVELAALDGEVQVDDALRILMDGDVKLTAKAVEQFVRSASFVPEVTAVRVDEVNLSCFDQLLEDREVWNGDSQGSEREIAGSVENTAFASVS
;
A
#
# COMPACT_ATOMS: atom_id res chain seq x y z
N MET A 1 -29.01 19.53 36.41
CA MET A 1 -28.10 20.51 37.06
C MET A 1 -28.26 21.85 36.39
N THR A 2 -28.34 22.94 37.13
CA THR A 2 -28.45 24.30 36.60
C THR A 2 -27.11 24.71 35.97
N GLN A 3 -27.13 25.21 34.74
CA GLN A 3 -25.92 25.63 34.03
C GLN A 3 -25.68 27.14 34.16
N ASP A 4 -24.45 27.60 34.01
CA ASP A 4 -24.09 29.03 34.04
C ASP A 4 -24.86 29.86 33.02
N ALA A 5 -25.11 29.31 31.84
CA ALA A 5 -25.87 29.95 30.76
C ALA A 5 -27.32 30.27 31.22
N GLN A 6 -27.94 29.36 31.97
CA GLN A 6 -29.29 29.55 32.49
C GLN A 6 -29.33 30.68 33.55
N VAL A 7 -28.31 30.73 34.43
CA VAL A 7 -28.23 31.76 35.48
C VAL A 7 -27.87 33.11 34.89
N ARG A 8 -27.00 33.20 33.86
CA ARG A 8 -26.74 34.44 33.12
C ARG A 8 -28.04 34.99 32.49
N LYS A 9 -28.82 34.10 31.86
CA LYS A 9 -30.11 34.47 31.26
C LYS A 9 -31.11 34.93 32.33
N LEU A 10 -31.12 34.29 33.51
CA LEU A 10 -31.94 34.72 34.66
C LEU A 10 -31.57 36.15 35.08
N PHE A 11 -30.27 36.46 35.27
CA PHE A 11 -29.82 37.79 35.65
C PHE A 11 -30.13 38.84 34.59
N SER A 12 -29.97 38.55 33.33
CA SER A 12 -30.35 39.43 32.22
C SER A 12 -31.84 39.74 32.22
N LEU A 13 -32.71 38.78 32.47
CA LEU A 13 -34.15 38.98 32.53
C LEU A 13 -34.57 39.80 33.78
N LEU A 14 -33.89 39.59 34.92
CA LEU A 14 -34.14 40.37 36.12
C LEU A 14 -33.65 41.81 35.96
N SER A 15 -32.52 42.07 35.30
CA SER A 15 -32.05 43.43 35.00
C SER A 15 -32.91 44.18 33.98
N SER A 16 -33.63 43.46 33.12
CA SER A 16 -34.61 44.02 32.21
C SER A 16 -36.00 44.24 32.85
N GLY A 17 -36.15 44.16 34.16
CA GLY A 17 -37.36 44.48 34.93
C GLY A 17 -38.38 43.34 34.99
N HIS A 18 -38.08 42.14 34.56
CA HIS A 18 -39.01 41.02 34.69
C HIS A 18 -39.08 40.51 36.12
N SER A 19 -40.28 40.09 36.56
CA SER A 19 -40.43 39.49 37.88
C SER A 19 -39.68 38.15 37.98
N LEU A 20 -39.28 37.77 39.21
CA LEU A 20 -38.58 36.51 39.44
C LEU A 20 -39.33 35.30 38.90
N ARG A 21 -40.66 35.29 39.06
CA ARG A 21 -41.53 34.21 38.56
C ARG A 21 -41.49 34.08 37.04
N VAL A 22 -41.58 35.21 36.32
CA VAL A 22 -41.51 35.23 34.85
C VAL A 22 -40.10 34.83 34.38
N SER A 23 -39.04 35.30 35.06
CA SER A 23 -37.66 35.00 34.72
C SER A 23 -37.32 33.53 34.95
N SER A 24 -37.83 32.92 36.05
CA SER A 24 -37.65 31.49 36.32
C SER A 24 -38.30 30.61 35.24
N LEU A 25 -39.54 30.95 34.86
CA LEU A 25 -40.25 30.23 33.76
C LEU A 25 -39.52 30.34 32.43
N LYS A 26 -39.04 31.54 32.05
CA LYS A 26 -38.29 31.76 30.78
C LYS A 26 -36.92 31.06 30.75
N THR A 27 -36.36 30.76 31.88
CA THR A 27 -35.06 30.06 32.01
C THR A 27 -35.21 28.57 32.26
N GLY A 28 -36.43 28.06 32.44
CA GLY A 28 -36.68 26.66 32.77
C GLY A 28 -36.19 26.26 34.15
N MET A 29 -36.10 27.22 35.06
CA MET A 29 -35.66 26.98 36.46
C MET A 29 -36.89 27.01 37.39
N ASP A 30 -36.81 26.19 38.43
CA ASP A 30 -37.74 26.32 39.56
C ASP A 30 -37.53 27.66 40.28
N GLU A 31 -38.63 28.31 40.74
CA GLU A 31 -38.58 29.64 41.36
C GLU A 31 -37.72 29.68 42.61
N LYS A 32 -37.68 28.60 43.39
CA LYS A 32 -36.86 28.47 44.56
C LYS A 32 -35.36 28.46 44.19
N THR A 33 -35.03 27.80 43.10
CA THR A 33 -33.66 27.78 42.53
C THR A 33 -33.28 29.15 41.96
N ALA A 34 -34.17 29.83 41.26
CA ALA A 34 -33.94 31.19 40.74
C ALA A 34 -33.74 32.20 41.92
N ARG A 35 -34.50 32.08 42.99
CA ARG A 35 -34.35 32.89 44.22
C ARG A 35 -33.00 32.66 44.90
N LYS A 36 -32.54 31.41 44.94
CA LYS A 36 -31.20 31.05 45.48
C LYS A 36 -30.09 31.77 44.71
N TYR A 37 -30.09 31.69 43.37
CA TYR A 37 -29.05 32.34 42.56
C TYR A 37 -29.14 33.87 42.60
N ARG A 38 -30.35 34.45 42.61
CA ARG A 38 -30.54 35.89 42.79
C ARG A 38 -29.94 36.37 44.14
N LYS A 39 -30.16 35.63 45.23
CA LYS A 39 -29.60 35.96 46.54
C LYS A 39 -28.09 35.79 46.61
N ALA A 40 -27.56 34.75 45.96
CA ALA A 40 -26.12 34.46 45.95
C ALA A 40 -25.34 35.41 45.02
N ASN A 41 -25.96 35.95 44.00
CA ASN A 41 -25.35 36.76 42.93
C ASN A 41 -24.06 36.16 42.38
N ARG A 42 -24.04 34.84 42.22
CA ARG A 42 -22.89 34.05 41.74
C ARG A 42 -23.38 32.97 40.75
N MET A 43 -22.46 32.58 39.86
CA MET A 43 -22.72 31.51 38.89
C MET A 43 -22.68 30.12 39.53
N PRO A 44 -23.37 29.12 38.97
CA PRO A 44 -23.26 27.73 39.45
C PRO A 44 -21.82 27.23 39.50
N SER A 45 -20.95 27.55 38.54
CA SER A 45 -19.53 27.21 38.54
C SER A 45 -18.74 27.83 39.70
N GLU A 46 -19.08 29.04 40.10
CA GLU A 46 -18.44 29.74 41.23
C GLU A 46 -18.93 29.24 42.59
N LEU A 47 -20.15 28.70 42.64
CA LEU A 47 -20.74 28.11 43.86
C LEU A 47 -20.40 26.64 44.02
N SER A 48 -19.86 25.99 42.97
CA SER A 48 -19.39 24.62 43.08
C SER A 48 -18.13 24.58 43.94
N ALA A 49 -18.26 24.19 45.21
CA ALA A 49 -17.11 23.86 46.03
C ALA A 49 -16.30 22.74 45.32
N CYS A 50 -14.99 22.89 45.32
CA CYS A 50 -14.10 21.82 44.90
C CYS A 50 -14.32 20.63 45.85
N HIS A 51 -15.12 19.65 45.40
CA HIS A 51 -15.38 18.47 46.22
C HIS A 51 -14.12 17.60 46.26
N ASP A 52 -13.45 17.58 47.39
CA ASP A 52 -12.43 16.59 47.66
C ASP A 52 -13.11 15.25 48.01
N TRP A 53 -13.35 14.44 46.97
CA TRP A 53 -14.02 13.14 47.08
C TRP A 53 -13.16 12.08 47.78
N ARG A 54 -11.96 12.41 48.24
CA ARG A 54 -11.08 11.48 48.95
C ARG A 54 -11.53 11.26 50.37
N THR A 55 -12.52 10.42 50.55
CA THR A 55 -12.95 9.93 51.86
C THR A 55 -12.09 8.76 52.36
N ARG A 56 -11.24 8.16 51.52
CA ARG A 56 -10.35 7.05 51.88
C ARG A 56 -8.90 7.52 51.87
N PRO A 57 -8.11 7.18 52.91
CA PRO A 57 -6.69 7.47 52.94
C PRO A 57 -5.98 6.82 51.74
N ASP A 58 -4.93 7.43 51.23
CA ASP A 58 -4.14 6.88 50.10
C ASP A 58 -3.38 5.65 50.60
N PRO A 59 -3.63 4.45 50.05
CA PRO A 59 -2.98 3.22 50.50
C PRO A 59 -1.46 3.22 50.30
N PHE A 60 -0.96 4.15 49.47
CA PHE A 60 0.46 4.24 49.14
C PHE A 60 1.19 5.35 49.86
N ALA A 61 0.51 6.13 50.74
CA ALA A 61 1.11 7.29 51.41
C ALA A 61 2.40 6.95 52.15
N THR A 62 2.44 5.82 52.85
CA THR A 62 3.60 5.39 53.67
C THR A 62 4.80 4.92 52.85
N VAL A 63 4.59 4.49 51.62
CA VAL A 63 5.64 3.94 50.75
C VAL A 63 5.95 4.86 49.58
N TRP A 64 5.25 6.00 49.48
CA TRP A 64 5.35 6.87 48.32
C TRP A 64 6.74 7.47 48.13
N ASP A 65 7.46 7.77 49.17
CA ASP A 65 8.84 8.32 49.13
C ASP A 65 9.81 7.32 48.47
N ARG A 66 9.64 6.01 48.74
CA ARG A 66 10.43 4.98 48.08
C ARG A 66 10.10 4.86 46.60
N VAL A 67 8.81 4.98 46.24
CA VAL A 67 8.34 5.00 44.87
C VAL A 67 8.91 6.22 44.12
N GLN A 68 8.89 7.39 44.74
CA GLN A 68 9.48 8.62 44.20
C GLN A 68 10.97 8.47 43.97
N LYS A 69 11.70 7.86 44.87
CA LYS A 69 13.14 7.62 44.72
C LYS A 69 13.40 6.77 43.47
N GLN A 70 12.67 5.65 43.30
CA GLN A 70 12.80 4.80 42.11
C GLN A 70 12.43 5.54 40.81
N LEU A 71 11.40 6.38 40.83
CA LEU A 71 10.99 7.18 39.68
C LEU A 71 11.98 8.31 39.39
N SER A 72 12.67 8.87 40.39
CA SER A 72 13.69 9.89 40.19
C SER A 72 14.96 9.32 39.60
N GLU A 73 15.36 8.11 40.02
CA GLU A 73 16.50 7.38 39.50
C GLU A 73 16.22 6.85 38.06
N ASN A 74 14.99 6.38 37.83
CA ASN A 74 14.57 5.77 36.56
C ASN A 74 13.16 6.25 36.11
N PRO A 75 13.04 7.46 35.54
CA PRO A 75 11.75 8.06 35.18
C PRO A 75 10.94 7.26 34.17
N GLY A 76 11.62 6.42 33.38
CA GLY A 76 11.00 5.55 32.36
C GLY A 76 10.29 4.31 32.90
N LEU A 77 10.41 3.98 34.20
CA LEU A 77 9.79 2.78 34.76
C LEU A 77 8.27 2.78 34.59
N GLN A 78 7.77 1.70 33.99
CA GLN A 78 6.31 1.56 33.82
C GLN A 78 5.62 1.38 35.17
N GLY A 79 4.48 2.06 35.36
CA GLY A 79 3.71 1.99 36.62
C GLY A 79 3.27 0.57 37.00
N LYS A 80 3.10 -0.35 36.04
CA LYS A 80 2.80 -1.76 36.29
C LYS A 80 4.01 -2.50 36.87
N VAL A 81 5.18 -2.25 36.31
CA VAL A 81 6.44 -2.88 36.78
C VAL A 81 6.79 -2.39 38.16
N LEU A 82 6.66 -1.08 38.42
CA LEU A 82 6.91 -0.47 39.70
C LEU A 82 5.91 -0.95 40.79
N PHE A 83 4.67 -1.23 40.38
CA PHE A 83 3.67 -1.81 41.30
C PHE A 83 4.00 -3.27 41.66
N ALA A 84 4.43 -4.07 40.67
CA ALA A 84 4.87 -5.45 40.95
C ALA A 84 6.12 -5.49 41.84
N TRP A 85 7.07 -4.57 41.63
CA TRP A 85 8.21 -4.41 42.52
C TRP A 85 7.75 -4.07 43.95
N LEU A 86 6.80 -3.15 44.12
CA LEU A 86 6.26 -2.76 45.42
C LEU A 86 5.56 -3.94 46.11
N GLN A 87 4.85 -4.79 45.37
CA GLN A 87 4.24 -6.02 45.92
C GLN A 87 5.30 -7.03 46.37
N GLY A 88 6.44 -7.10 45.70
CA GLY A 88 7.57 -7.93 46.11
C GLY A 88 8.25 -7.43 47.38
N GLU A 89 8.44 -6.10 47.50
CA GLU A 89 9.04 -5.46 48.67
C GLU A 89 8.13 -5.55 49.92
N TYR A 90 6.79 -5.52 49.72
CA TYR A 90 5.79 -5.57 50.79
C TYR A 90 4.75 -6.68 50.55
N PRO A 91 5.12 -7.96 50.77
CA PRO A 91 4.23 -9.08 50.48
C PRO A 91 2.91 -8.99 51.22
N GLY A 92 1.81 -9.11 50.49
CA GLY A 92 0.45 -9.13 51.04
C GLY A 92 -0.14 -7.75 51.40
N GLN A 93 0.63 -6.66 51.33
CA GLN A 93 0.15 -5.31 51.71
C GLN A 93 -0.66 -4.65 50.59
N PHE A 94 -0.32 -4.92 49.33
CA PHE A 94 -0.94 -4.28 48.16
C PHE A 94 -1.63 -5.31 47.26
N GLN A 95 -2.93 -5.09 47.03
CA GLN A 95 -3.76 -5.96 46.20
C GLN A 95 -3.80 -5.50 44.74
N ASN A 96 -3.95 -6.42 43.77
CA ASN A 96 -4.02 -6.12 42.36
C ASN A 96 -5.08 -5.09 41.97
N GLY A 97 -6.19 -5.01 42.70
CA GLY A 97 -7.23 -4.00 42.48
C GLY A 97 -6.78 -2.56 42.71
N GLN A 98 -5.66 -2.36 43.42
CA GLN A 98 -5.09 -1.04 43.70
C GLN A 98 -4.17 -0.51 42.59
N LEU A 99 -3.84 -1.32 41.60
CA LEU A 99 -2.94 -0.95 40.47
C LEU A 99 -3.35 0.35 39.79
N ARG A 100 -4.63 0.54 39.51
CA ARG A 100 -5.12 1.77 38.85
C ARG A 100 -4.92 3.01 39.74
N THR A 101 -5.09 2.88 41.02
CA THR A 101 -4.84 3.97 41.98
C THR A 101 -3.35 4.31 42.03
N PHE A 102 -2.49 3.30 42.08
CA PHE A 102 -1.04 3.46 41.99
C PHE A 102 -0.60 4.16 40.70
N GLN A 103 -1.08 3.70 39.55
CA GLN A 103 -0.78 4.30 38.24
C GLN A 103 -1.22 5.78 38.17
N ARG A 104 -2.34 6.15 38.79
CA ARG A 104 -2.77 7.56 38.90
C ARG A 104 -1.78 8.37 39.73
N GLY A 105 -1.25 7.81 40.84
CA GLY A 105 -0.19 8.42 41.62
C GLY A 105 1.08 8.68 40.81
N VAL A 106 1.57 7.65 40.12
CA VAL A 106 2.73 7.75 39.21
C VAL A 106 2.51 8.79 38.10
N ARG A 107 1.32 8.80 37.48
CA ARG A 107 0.97 9.81 36.47
C ARG A 107 0.97 11.24 37.06
N ARG A 108 0.46 11.43 38.27
CA ARG A 108 0.48 12.73 38.96
C ARG A 108 1.92 13.16 39.21
N TRP A 109 2.74 12.26 39.78
CA TRP A 109 4.15 12.56 40.03
C TRP A 109 4.88 12.99 38.77
N ARG A 110 4.71 12.23 37.67
CA ARG A 110 5.28 12.57 36.36
C ARG A 110 4.85 13.95 35.85
N ALA A 111 3.62 14.35 36.14
CA ALA A 111 3.09 15.64 35.72
C ALA A 111 3.57 16.81 36.57
N THR A 112 3.95 16.57 37.87
CA THR A 112 4.28 17.62 38.85
C THR A 112 5.74 17.66 39.24
N GLN A 113 6.44 16.54 39.17
CA GLN A 113 7.82 16.38 39.68
C GLN A 113 8.72 15.57 38.74
N GLY A 114 8.14 14.91 37.73
CA GLY A 114 8.90 14.15 36.77
C GLY A 114 9.70 15.03 35.81
N PRO A 115 10.59 14.43 35.00
CA PRO A 115 11.37 15.16 34.02
C PRO A 115 10.45 15.86 33.01
N GLU A 116 10.92 16.99 32.52
CA GLU A 116 10.25 17.71 31.46
C GLU A 116 10.09 16.83 30.23
N LYS A 117 8.98 17.00 29.55
CA LYS A 117 8.72 16.33 28.27
C LYS A 117 9.16 17.22 27.13
N GLU A 118 9.62 16.60 26.07
CA GLU A 118 9.92 17.31 24.83
C GLU A 118 8.67 18.07 24.34
N VAL A 119 8.87 19.34 24.04
CA VAL A 119 7.80 20.21 23.51
C VAL A 119 7.86 20.19 22.00
N PHE A 120 6.79 19.74 21.37
CA PHE A 120 6.63 19.80 19.93
C PHE A 120 6.04 21.17 19.55
N PHE A 121 6.81 21.93 18.77
CA PHE A 121 6.34 23.21 18.22
C PHE A 121 5.60 22.95 16.92
N SER A 122 4.32 23.35 16.86
CA SER A 122 3.53 23.29 15.64
C SER A 122 4.15 24.15 14.56
N GLN A 123 4.48 23.56 13.41
CA GLN A 123 5.04 24.28 12.26
C GLN A 123 3.91 24.76 11.35
N VAL A 124 4.09 25.96 10.80
CA VAL A 124 3.19 26.50 9.78
C VAL A 124 3.65 25.97 8.42
N HIS A 125 2.79 25.18 7.79
CA HIS A 125 3.02 24.71 6.44
C HIS A 125 2.30 25.60 5.44
N GLU A 126 3.01 26.00 4.38
CA GLU A 126 2.44 26.78 3.28
C GLU A 126 2.00 25.84 2.15
N PRO A 127 0.84 26.10 1.50
CA PRO A 127 0.34 25.23 0.45
C PRO A 127 1.30 25.17 -0.76
N GLY A 128 1.50 23.98 -1.29
CA GLY A 128 2.35 23.72 -2.45
C GLY A 128 3.87 23.84 -2.21
N ARG A 129 4.29 24.11 -0.98
CA ARG A 129 5.71 24.41 -0.70
C ARG A 129 6.57 23.17 -0.49
N VAL A 130 6.17 22.26 0.39
CA VAL A 130 7.00 21.14 0.80
C VAL A 130 6.26 19.83 0.64
N CYS A 131 6.89 18.90 -0.04
CA CYS A 131 6.56 17.49 0.02
C CYS A 131 7.66 16.70 0.73
N ALA A 132 7.28 15.61 1.33
CA ALA A 132 8.21 14.70 1.97
C ALA A 132 7.99 13.27 1.50
N SER A 133 9.06 12.51 1.44
CA SER A 133 8.96 11.07 1.13
C SER A 133 9.94 10.26 1.95
N ASP A 134 9.53 9.03 2.23
CA ASP A 134 10.35 8.05 2.93
C ASP A 134 9.95 6.64 2.54
N PHE A 135 10.76 5.66 2.95
CA PHE A 135 10.52 4.24 2.75
C PHE A 135 10.09 3.57 4.05
N THR A 136 9.05 2.76 4.00
CA THR A 136 8.61 2.00 5.15
C THR A 136 8.55 0.50 4.87
N HIS A 137 9.10 -0.30 5.79
CA HIS A 137 9.02 -1.75 5.72
C HIS A 137 7.63 -2.25 6.07
N MET A 138 7.04 -3.08 5.22
CA MET A 138 5.71 -3.65 5.39
C MET A 138 5.74 -5.11 5.87
N THR A 139 6.92 -5.66 6.16
CA THR A 139 7.12 -7.06 6.57
C THR A 139 6.32 -7.46 7.80
N SER A 140 6.09 -6.53 8.75
CA SER A 140 5.28 -6.80 9.95
C SER A 140 3.80 -6.98 9.67
N LEU A 141 3.33 -6.69 8.46
CA LEU A 141 1.94 -6.91 8.05
C LEU A 141 1.68 -8.34 7.55
N GLU A 142 2.74 -9.14 7.37
CA GLU A 142 2.66 -10.56 6.97
C GLU A 142 1.78 -10.81 5.76
N VAL A 143 1.86 -9.93 4.76
CA VAL A 143 1.11 -10.06 3.50
C VAL A 143 1.64 -11.25 2.71
N THR A 144 0.74 -12.03 2.11
CA THR A 144 1.06 -13.14 1.23
C THR A 144 0.45 -12.96 -0.15
N LEU A 145 1.07 -13.55 -1.16
CA LEU A 145 0.55 -13.67 -2.52
C LEU A 145 0.41 -15.16 -2.85
N THR A 146 -0.82 -15.63 -3.05
CA THR A 146 -1.12 -17.05 -3.27
C THR A 146 -0.47 -17.97 -2.23
N GLY A 147 -0.56 -17.57 -0.95
CA GLY A 147 0.02 -18.28 0.20
C GLY A 147 1.53 -18.11 0.39
N GLN A 148 2.23 -17.43 -0.52
CA GLN A 148 3.67 -17.15 -0.38
C GLN A 148 3.91 -15.79 0.26
N ARG A 149 4.83 -15.74 1.22
CA ARG A 149 5.19 -14.49 1.91
C ARG A 149 5.70 -13.45 0.93
N PHE A 150 5.15 -12.24 1.03
CA PHE A 150 5.50 -11.11 0.19
C PHE A 150 6.17 -10.00 1.01
N ASP A 151 7.48 -10.13 1.20
CA ASP A 151 8.28 -9.12 1.88
C ASP A 151 8.55 -7.94 0.94
N HIS A 152 8.08 -6.76 1.32
CA HIS A 152 8.19 -5.55 0.52
C HIS A 152 8.34 -4.31 1.39
N MET A 153 8.64 -3.23 0.73
CA MET A 153 8.64 -1.87 1.26
C MET A 153 7.60 -1.04 0.52
N LEU A 154 7.21 0.05 1.10
CA LEU A 154 6.41 1.07 0.47
C LEU A 154 7.20 2.38 0.39
N PHE A 155 7.29 2.97 -0.79
CA PHE A 155 7.61 4.37 -0.91
C PHE A 155 6.36 5.17 -0.58
N HIS A 156 6.45 6.10 0.37
CA HIS A 156 5.34 6.92 0.82
C HIS A 156 5.68 8.39 0.66
N PHE A 157 4.80 9.12 -0.01
CA PHE A 157 4.90 10.54 -0.30
C PHE A 157 3.77 11.30 0.38
N VAL A 158 4.07 12.45 0.97
CA VAL A 158 3.11 13.29 1.69
C VAL A 158 3.34 14.77 1.35
N LEU A 159 2.26 15.50 1.07
CA LEU A 159 2.28 16.96 1.06
C LEU A 159 2.11 17.47 2.49
N THR A 160 3.00 18.32 2.97
CA THR A 160 3.04 18.72 4.39
C THR A 160 1.88 19.63 4.81
N TYR A 161 1.23 20.34 3.87
CA TYR A 161 0.10 21.20 4.19
C TYR A 161 -1.24 20.48 4.16
N SER A 162 -1.57 19.75 3.09
CA SER A 162 -2.84 19.03 2.96
C SER A 162 -2.82 17.67 3.64
N ASN A 163 -1.64 17.13 3.88
CA ASN A 163 -1.39 15.72 4.22
C ASN A 163 -1.89 14.75 3.13
N TRP A 164 -2.01 15.22 1.87
CA TRP A 164 -2.28 14.33 0.76
C TRP A 164 -1.18 13.29 0.64
N GLU A 165 -1.57 12.04 0.50
CA GLU A 165 -0.66 10.89 0.52
C GLU A 165 -0.68 10.16 -0.82
N TRP A 166 0.48 9.65 -1.21
CA TRP A 166 0.64 8.73 -2.32
C TRP A 166 1.70 7.68 -1.97
N GLY A 167 1.58 6.48 -2.52
CA GLY A 167 2.56 5.44 -2.26
C GLY A 167 2.55 4.35 -3.32
N ASN A 168 3.69 3.68 -3.46
CA ASN A 168 3.83 2.50 -4.30
C ASN A 168 4.72 1.45 -3.65
N ILE A 169 4.52 0.20 -4.07
CA ILE A 169 5.31 -0.94 -3.61
C ILE A 169 6.72 -0.82 -4.20
N CYS A 170 7.72 -1.01 -3.36
CA CYS A 170 9.12 -1.11 -3.76
C CYS A 170 9.83 -2.20 -2.95
N PHE A 171 11.10 -2.51 -3.30
CA PHE A 171 11.84 -3.61 -2.66
C PHE A 171 13.22 -3.19 -2.15
N SER A 172 13.59 -1.97 -2.41
CA SER A 172 14.84 -1.40 -1.95
C SER A 172 14.72 0.11 -1.86
N GLU A 173 15.58 0.68 -1.06
CA GLU A 173 15.71 2.11 -0.88
C GLU A 173 16.67 2.69 -1.93
N SER A 174 16.60 2.18 -3.16
CA SER A 174 17.45 2.61 -4.27
C SER A 174 17.00 3.94 -4.87
N PHE A 175 17.87 4.55 -5.66
CA PHE A 175 17.52 5.74 -6.43
C PHE A 175 16.37 5.47 -7.40
N GLU A 176 16.35 4.29 -8.01
CA GLU A 176 15.30 3.86 -8.92
C GLU A 176 13.92 3.89 -8.23
N SER A 177 13.83 3.31 -7.02
CA SER A 177 12.60 3.29 -6.22
C SER A 177 12.17 4.71 -5.80
N LEU A 178 13.13 5.56 -5.37
CA LEU A 178 12.85 6.94 -5.01
C LEU A 178 12.38 7.75 -6.21
N SER A 179 13.05 7.62 -7.35
CA SER A 179 12.72 8.36 -8.57
C SER A 179 11.35 7.95 -9.12
N GLU A 180 11.06 6.65 -9.17
CA GLU A 180 9.76 6.14 -9.62
C GLU A 180 8.64 6.59 -8.69
N GLY A 181 8.85 6.46 -7.37
CA GLY A 181 7.89 6.87 -6.37
C GLY A 181 7.58 8.36 -6.41
N LEU A 182 8.61 9.21 -6.41
CA LEU A 182 8.45 10.66 -6.49
C LEU A 182 7.72 11.08 -7.78
N GLN A 183 8.12 10.52 -8.90
CA GLN A 183 7.48 10.80 -10.18
C GLN A 183 6.03 10.33 -10.22
N GLY A 184 5.75 9.11 -9.72
CA GLY A 184 4.38 8.62 -9.58
C GLY A 184 3.50 9.56 -8.77
N ALA A 185 4.03 10.07 -7.64
CA ALA A 185 3.32 10.99 -6.77
C ALA A 185 3.04 12.34 -7.45
N VAL A 186 4.05 13.02 -8.01
CA VAL A 186 3.85 14.35 -8.62
C VAL A 186 2.99 14.29 -9.89
N TRP A 187 3.06 13.20 -10.66
CA TRP A 187 2.19 13.00 -11.83
C TRP A 187 0.76 12.67 -11.42
N SER A 188 0.54 11.90 -10.35
CA SER A 188 -0.79 11.65 -9.78
C SER A 188 -1.40 12.91 -9.17
N LEU A 189 -0.57 13.77 -8.57
CA LEU A 189 -0.96 15.07 -8.01
C LEU A 189 -1.34 16.09 -9.11
N GLY A 190 -0.72 15.97 -10.27
CA GLY A 190 -0.90 16.90 -11.39
C GLY A 190 -0.03 18.16 -11.31
N GLY A 191 1.03 18.17 -10.49
CA GLY A 191 1.92 19.32 -10.35
C GLY A 191 3.08 19.05 -9.42
N VAL A 192 4.02 19.99 -9.35
CA VAL A 192 5.30 19.86 -8.63
C VAL A 192 5.36 20.85 -7.47
N PRO A 193 5.56 20.40 -6.22
CA PRO A 193 5.85 21.27 -5.08
C PRO A 193 7.15 22.05 -5.26
N ILE A 194 7.44 23.00 -4.37
CA ILE A 194 8.69 23.76 -4.43
C ILE A 194 9.86 22.95 -3.90
N ARG A 195 9.68 22.24 -2.77
CA ARG A 195 10.75 21.52 -2.06
C ARG A 195 10.40 20.06 -1.85
N HIS A 196 11.44 19.23 -1.95
CA HIS A 196 11.36 17.82 -1.57
C HIS A 196 12.25 17.54 -0.37
N ARG A 197 11.65 16.99 0.69
CA ARG A 197 12.31 16.57 1.92
C ARG A 197 12.41 15.05 1.95
N THR A 198 13.62 14.52 2.21
CA THR A 198 13.83 13.08 2.42
C THR A 198 14.99 12.87 3.38
N ASP A 199 14.87 11.86 4.24
CA ASP A 199 15.90 11.48 5.22
C ASP A 199 17.09 10.74 4.57
N ARG A 200 16.88 10.20 3.39
CA ARG A 200 17.77 9.26 2.70
C ARG A 200 19.13 9.78 2.25
N LEU A 201 19.32 11.08 2.16
CA LEU A 201 20.62 11.65 1.76
C LEU A 201 21.73 11.43 2.80
N SER A 202 21.37 11.01 4.01
CA SER A 202 22.27 10.79 5.14
C SER A 202 22.55 9.34 5.50
N ALA A 203 21.65 8.40 5.12
CA ALA A 203 21.69 7.02 5.61
C ALA A 203 22.25 5.97 4.63
N ALA A 204 22.27 6.27 3.35
CA ALA A 204 22.80 5.33 2.38
C ALA A 204 24.31 5.44 2.36
N VAL A 205 25.07 4.69 3.15
CA VAL A 205 26.30 4.23 2.53
C VAL A 205 27.29 3.50 3.41
N ASN A 206 27.48 2.27 3.10
CA ASN A 206 28.73 1.53 3.32
C ASN A 206 29.70 1.63 2.11
N ASN A 207 29.38 2.38 1.06
CA ASN A 207 30.20 2.48 -0.15
C ASN A 207 30.19 3.91 -0.72
N LEU A 208 31.32 4.62 -0.58
CA LEU A 208 31.47 6.03 -0.99
C LEU A 208 31.19 6.30 -2.48
N SER A 209 31.37 5.32 -3.36
CA SER A 209 31.11 5.47 -4.80
C SER A 209 29.60 5.43 -5.12
N GLU A 210 28.87 4.52 -4.50
CA GLU A 210 27.42 4.41 -4.67
C GLU A 210 26.69 5.63 -4.13
N THR A 211 27.21 6.27 -3.06
CA THR A 211 26.68 7.53 -2.53
C THR A 211 26.84 8.68 -3.47
N LYS A 212 28.00 8.81 -4.06
CA LYS A 212 28.26 9.90 -5.01
C LYS A 212 27.33 9.77 -6.22
N GLU A 213 27.18 8.56 -6.76
CA GLU A 213 26.27 8.30 -7.88
C GLU A 213 24.82 8.61 -7.51
N PHE A 214 24.34 8.12 -6.36
CA PHE A 214 23.00 8.44 -5.86
C PHE A 214 22.80 9.95 -5.74
N THR A 215 23.74 10.66 -5.15
CA THR A 215 23.66 12.11 -4.93
C THR A 215 23.58 12.87 -6.24
N ILE A 216 24.36 12.50 -7.26
CA ILE A 216 24.35 13.11 -8.59
C ILE A 216 23.02 12.85 -9.28
N ARG A 217 22.55 11.62 -9.30
CA ARG A 217 21.29 11.23 -9.93
C ARG A 217 20.10 11.90 -9.24
N TYR A 218 20.12 11.99 -7.91
CA TYR A 218 19.10 12.70 -7.16
C TYR A 218 19.11 14.21 -7.47
N GLN A 219 20.31 14.83 -7.63
CA GLN A 219 20.39 16.22 -8.08
C GLN A 219 19.74 16.40 -9.44
N ASN A 220 20.09 15.56 -10.40
CA ASN A 220 19.55 15.62 -11.76
C ASN A 220 18.02 15.44 -11.77
N LEU A 221 17.48 14.57 -10.90
CA LEU A 221 16.03 14.39 -10.73
C LEU A 221 15.39 15.68 -10.17
N MET A 222 16.01 16.29 -9.15
CA MET A 222 15.53 17.55 -8.57
C MET A 222 15.55 18.68 -9.61
N ASP A 223 16.63 18.81 -10.36
CA ASP A 223 16.80 19.81 -11.40
C ASP A 223 15.77 19.62 -12.54
N HIS A 224 15.50 18.37 -12.93
CA HIS A 224 14.50 18.05 -13.96
C HIS A 224 13.08 18.52 -13.57
N TYR A 225 12.71 18.37 -12.29
CA TYR A 225 11.41 18.82 -11.77
C TYR A 225 11.47 20.25 -11.20
N GLY A 226 12.65 20.86 -11.16
CA GLY A 226 12.89 22.14 -10.52
C GLY A 226 12.69 22.11 -9.00
N LEU A 227 12.74 20.97 -8.35
CA LEU A 227 12.57 20.79 -6.91
C LEU A 227 13.81 21.28 -6.14
N GLU A 228 13.59 22.06 -5.11
CA GLU A 228 14.63 22.40 -4.14
C GLU A 228 14.80 21.23 -3.16
N LYS A 229 16.06 20.93 -2.80
CA LYS A 229 16.36 19.90 -1.80
C LYS A 229 16.25 20.47 -0.40
N GLU A 230 15.53 19.82 0.47
CA GLU A 230 15.55 20.11 1.88
C GLU A 230 16.17 18.95 2.65
N ARG A 231 17.32 19.21 3.29
CA ARG A 231 17.99 18.21 4.14
C ARG A 231 17.42 18.27 5.53
N ILE A 232 17.01 17.15 6.07
CA ILE A 232 16.71 17.00 7.49
C ILE A 232 18.04 17.10 8.24
N GLN A 233 18.14 18.02 9.18
CA GLN A 233 19.34 18.13 9.99
C GLN A 233 19.38 16.97 10.98
N ALA A 234 20.46 16.19 10.96
CA ALA A 234 20.68 15.12 11.93
C ALA A 234 20.47 15.63 13.36
N ARG A 235 19.65 14.94 14.16
CA ARG A 235 19.26 15.28 15.55
C ARG A 235 18.16 16.35 15.73
N LYS A 236 17.49 16.79 14.66
CA LYS A 236 16.28 17.62 14.78
C LYS A 236 15.05 16.78 14.45
N ALA A 237 14.67 15.89 15.34
CA ALA A 237 13.48 15.03 15.23
C ALA A 237 12.19 15.83 14.98
N ASN A 238 12.15 17.09 15.43
CA ASN A 238 11.00 17.99 15.30
C ASN A 238 10.67 18.38 13.85
N GLU A 239 11.63 18.31 12.93
CA GLU A 239 11.42 18.70 11.52
C GLU A 239 10.70 17.61 10.72
N ASN A 240 10.71 16.36 11.20
CA ASN A 240 10.16 15.20 10.49
C ASN A 240 8.94 14.56 11.20
N GLY A 241 8.52 15.08 12.35
CA GLY A 241 7.48 14.49 13.20
C GLY A 241 6.15 14.26 12.48
N ASP A 242 5.76 15.13 11.55
CA ASP A 242 4.52 14.98 10.77
C ASP A 242 4.63 13.83 9.77
N VAL A 243 5.80 13.66 9.14
CA VAL A 243 6.03 12.61 8.14
C VAL A 243 6.15 11.23 8.80
N GLU A 244 6.94 11.12 9.87
CA GLU A 244 7.05 9.88 10.66
C GLU A 244 5.71 9.47 11.26
N SER A 245 4.93 10.44 11.74
CA SER A 245 3.56 10.23 12.21
C SER A 245 2.65 9.73 11.08
N SER A 246 2.74 10.32 9.87
CA SER A 246 1.97 9.93 8.71
C SER A 246 2.30 8.50 8.26
N HIS A 247 3.58 8.10 8.23
CA HIS A 247 4.01 6.74 7.91
C HIS A 247 3.45 5.72 8.89
N ARG A 248 3.54 6.00 10.19
CA ARG A 248 2.99 5.11 11.23
C ARG A 248 1.48 4.98 11.08
N HIS A 249 0.76 6.09 10.93
CA HIS A 249 -0.70 6.07 10.76
C HIS A 249 -1.13 5.38 9.47
N PHE A 250 -0.35 5.50 8.40
CA PHE A 250 -0.64 4.77 7.18
C PHE A 250 -0.47 3.26 7.38
N LYS A 251 0.62 2.83 7.99
CA LYS A 251 0.87 1.41 8.29
C LYS A 251 -0.20 0.81 9.21
N GLU A 252 -0.60 1.55 10.24
CA GLU A 252 -1.71 1.18 11.12
C GLU A 252 -3.03 1.06 10.33
N ALA A 253 -3.30 2.00 9.42
CA ALA A 253 -4.50 1.96 8.58
C ALA A 253 -4.52 0.75 7.63
N VAL A 254 -3.37 0.39 7.04
CA VAL A 254 -3.23 -0.83 6.22
C VAL A 254 -3.52 -2.07 7.06
N ASP A 255 -2.96 -2.16 8.27
CA ASP A 255 -3.18 -3.30 9.18
C ASP A 255 -4.66 -3.44 9.56
N GLN A 256 -5.32 -2.34 9.93
CA GLN A 256 -6.75 -2.33 10.24
C GLN A 256 -7.61 -2.73 9.03
N ALA A 257 -7.27 -2.25 7.83
CA ALA A 257 -7.99 -2.60 6.60
C ALA A 257 -7.80 -4.09 6.24
N LEU A 258 -6.60 -4.66 6.48
CA LEU A 258 -6.33 -6.09 6.31
C LEU A 258 -7.12 -6.94 7.33
N MET A 259 -7.25 -6.48 8.58
CA MET A 259 -8.08 -7.13 9.59
C MET A 259 -9.56 -7.14 9.20
N LEU A 260 -10.08 -6.00 8.70
CA LEU A 260 -11.47 -5.89 8.22
C LEU A 260 -11.72 -6.76 6.99
N ARG A 261 -10.74 -6.90 6.11
CA ARG A 261 -10.82 -7.80 4.95
C ARG A 261 -10.86 -9.28 5.38
N GLY A 262 -10.38 -9.63 6.57
CA GLY A 262 -10.34 -11.00 7.09
C GLY A 262 -9.27 -11.90 6.47
N SER A 263 -8.43 -11.38 5.57
CA SER A 263 -7.33 -12.12 4.93
C SER A 263 -6.18 -11.19 4.57
N ARG A 264 -4.96 -11.68 4.73
CA ARG A 264 -3.72 -11.02 4.32
C ARG A 264 -3.16 -11.60 3.01
N ASP A 265 -3.84 -12.58 2.43
CA ASP A 265 -3.49 -13.20 1.15
C ASP A 265 -4.16 -12.51 -0.03
N PHE A 266 -3.41 -12.30 -1.10
CA PHE A 266 -3.89 -11.70 -2.34
C PHE A 266 -3.59 -12.64 -3.51
N ALA A 267 -4.47 -12.63 -4.51
CA ALA A 267 -4.32 -13.44 -5.71
C ALA A 267 -3.12 -13.01 -6.55
N SER A 268 -2.76 -11.73 -6.51
CA SER A 268 -1.60 -11.18 -7.22
C SER A 268 -1.09 -9.91 -6.55
N ARG A 269 0.08 -9.46 -6.99
CA ARG A 269 0.68 -8.20 -6.58
C ARG A 269 -0.18 -7.00 -7.00
N GLU A 270 -0.76 -7.04 -8.18
CA GLU A 270 -1.64 -6.00 -8.72
C GLU A 270 -2.90 -5.85 -7.86
N ALA A 271 -3.45 -6.98 -7.38
CA ALA A 271 -4.58 -6.98 -6.45
C ALA A 271 -4.23 -6.30 -5.12
N TYR A 272 -3.03 -6.55 -4.61
CA TYR A 272 -2.53 -5.89 -3.40
C TYR A 272 -2.23 -4.41 -3.64
N ALA A 273 -1.60 -4.06 -4.76
CA ALA A 273 -1.34 -2.67 -5.13
C ALA A 273 -2.65 -1.87 -5.26
N LYS A 274 -3.67 -2.44 -5.89
CA LYS A 274 -5.00 -1.84 -5.96
C LYS A 274 -5.62 -1.62 -4.58
N PHE A 275 -5.51 -2.60 -3.68
CA PHE A 275 -5.98 -2.46 -2.30
C PHE A 275 -5.32 -1.27 -1.57
N LEU A 276 -3.99 -1.11 -1.71
CA LEU A 276 -3.26 0.03 -1.14
C LEU A 276 -3.71 1.36 -1.75
N ASP A 277 -3.90 1.40 -3.07
CA ASP A 277 -4.34 2.58 -3.80
C ASP A 277 -5.76 3.02 -3.40
N ASP A 278 -6.68 2.07 -3.26
CA ASP A 278 -8.03 2.31 -2.78
C ASP A 278 -8.04 2.86 -1.34
N LEU A 279 -7.17 2.34 -0.47
CA LEU A 279 -7.02 2.84 0.89
C LEU A 279 -6.45 4.28 0.91
N LEU A 280 -5.42 4.56 0.11
CA LEU A 280 -4.86 5.91 -0.04
C LEU A 280 -5.90 6.90 -0.57
N ARG A 281 -6.71 6.50 -1.55
CA ARG A 281 -7.82 7.32 -2.06
C ARG A 281 -8.83 7.64 -0.95
N GLN A 282 -9.25 6.65 -0.17
CA GLN A 282 -10.17 6.87 0.96
C GLN A 282 -9.60 7.85 1.98
N ARG A 283 -8.32 7.72 2.33
CA ARG A 283 -7.64 8.63 3.25
C ARG A 283 -7.54 10.07 2.70
N ASN A 284 -7.41 10.21 1.40
CA ASN A 284 -7.31 11.51 0.73
C ASN A 284 -8.67 12.23 0.58
N LEU A 285 -9.80 11.52 0.61
CA LEU A 285 -11.14 12.14 0.48
C LEU A 285 -11.38 13.28 1.50
N GLY A 286 -10.93 13.12 2.74
CA GLY A 286 -11.06 14.15 3.77
C GLY A 286 -10.12 15.35 3.63
N ARG A 287 -9.22 15.35 2.63
CA ARG A 287 -8.15 16.33 2.46
C ARG A 287 -8.37 17.24 1.25
N GLU A 288 -9.42 17.02 0.49
CA GLU A 288 -9.67 17.65 -0.82
C GLU A 288 -9.66 19.19 -0.75
N THR A 289 -10.28 19.78 0.26
CA THR A 289 -10.34 21.26 0.40
C THR A 289 -8.92 21.87 0.53
N ARG A 290 -8.06 21.24 1.34
CA ARG A 290 -6.67 21.68 1.48
C ARG A 290 -5.85 21.36 0.22
N LEU A 291 -6.10 20.22 -0.41
CA LEU A 291 -5.43 19.84 -1.65
C LEU A 291 -5.71 20.83 -2.78
N GLN A 292 -6.94 21.32 -2.90
CA GLN A 292 -7.26 22.36 -3.89
C GLN A 292 -6.45 23.64 -3.66
N SER A 293 -6.26 24.05 -2.40
CA SER A 293 -5.41 25.20 -2.08
C SER A 293 -3.93 24.94 -2.45
N GLU A 294 -3.47 23.69 -2.37
CA GLU A 294 -2.12 23.33 -2.81
C GLU A 294 -1.98 23.33 -4.32
N ARG A 295 -2.95 22.77 -5.05
CA ARG A 295 -2.92 22.65 -6.52
C ARG A 295 -2.71 24.00 -7.21
N VAL A 296 -3.28 25.06 -6.68
CA VAL A 296 -3.11 26.43 -7.20
C VAL A 296 -1.65 26.92 -7.10
N ASN A 297 -0.90 26.40 -6.12
CA ASN A 297 0.48 26.80 -5.84
C ASN A 297 1.53 25.83 -6.39
N LEU A 298 1.10 24.72 -7.02
CA LEU A 298 2.01 23.76 -7.62
C LEU A 298 2.55 24.31 -8.95
N ARG A 299 3.78 23.95 -9.25
CA ARG A 299 4.41 24.25 -10.55
C ARG A 299 3.96 23.22 -11.58
N PRO A 300 3.99 23.57 -12.88
CA PRO A 300 3.62 22.65 -13.94
C PRO A 300 4.58 21.46 -14.00
N LEU A 301 4.05 20.30 -14.43
CA LEU A 301 4.85 19.11 -14.70
C LEU A 301 5.77 19.35 -15.92
N PRO A 302 6.96 18.73 -15.96
CA PRO A 302 7.79 18.72 -17.16
C PRO A 302 7.10 17.92 -18.27
N ALA A 303 7.51 18.16 -19.53
CA ALA A 303 6.93 17.49 -20.71
C ALA A 303 7.09 15.95 -20.70
N ARG A 304 8.10 15.46 -20.03
CA ARG A 304 8.39 14.02 -19.92
C ARG A 304 8.88 13.66 -18.52
N ARG A 305 8.74 12.38 -18.15
CA ARG A 305 9.31 11.82 -16.92
C ARG A 305 10.83 11.76 -17.02
N TYR A 306 11.51 11.86 -15.88
CA TYR A 306 12.93 11.59 -15.75
C TYR A 306 13.21 10.09 -15.90
N GLU A 307 14.35 9.72 -16.48
CA GLU A 307 14.77 8.34 -16.64
C GLU A 307 15.21 7.75 -15.29
N SER A 308 14.35 6.92 -14.68
CA SER A 308 14.59 6.34 -13.34
C SER A 308 15.53 5.13 -13.34
N TRP A 309 15.81 4.55 -14.52
CA TRP A 309 16.61 3.35 -14.64
C TRP A 309 18.12 3.62 -14.58
N ARG A 310 18.90 2.62 -14.14
CA ARG A 310 20.37 2.64 -14.17
C ARG A 310 20.85 1.85 -15.40
N ARG A 311 21.70 2.50 -16.19
CA ARG A 311 22.32 1.87 -17.38
C ARG A 311 23.56 1.11 -16.97
N VAL A 312 23.70 -0.14 -17.43
CA VAL A 312 24.88 -0.98 -17.23
C VAL A 312 25.21 -1.66 -18.57
N SER A 313 26.45 -1.56 -19.03
CA SER A 313 26.91 -2.33 -20.19
C SER A 313 27.49 -3.65 -19.71
N VAL A 314 26.99 -4.76 -20.21
CA VAL A 314 27.42 -6.11 -19.80
C VAL A 314 27.69 -6.99 -21.02
N HIS A 315 28.73 -7.84 -20.88
CA HIS A 315 29.07 -8.82 -21.91
C HIS A 315 28.21 -10.07 -21.77
N VAL A 316 27.69 -10.57 -22.89
CA VAL A 316 26.92 -11.82 -22.94
C VAL A 316 27.89 -13.00 -23.03
N GLY A 317 27.90 -13.81 -21.99
CA GLY A 317 28.76 -14.99 -21.91
C GLY A 317 28.32 -16.13 -22.83
N VAL A 318 29.21 -17.10 -23.05
CA VAL A 318 29.00 -18.29 -23.90
C VAL A 318 27.82 -19.17 -23.45
N GLY A 319 27.34 -19.05 -22.23
CA GLY A 319 26.15 -19.71 -21.72
C GLY A 319 24.84 -18.95 -22.01
N SER A 320 24.86 -17.97 -22.90
CA SER A 320 23.68 -17.12 -23.21
C SER A 320 23.15 -16.38 -21.97
N THR A 321 24.05 -15.88 -21.15
CA THR A 321 23.72 -15.23 -19.86
C THR A 321 24.50 -13.94 -19.67
N VAL A 322 23.87 -13.01 -18.96
CA VAL A 322 24.46 -11.77 -18.43
C VAL A 322 24.47 -11.80 -16.91
N ASN A 323 25.45 -11.13 -16.31
CA ASN A 323 25.55 -10.99 -14.86
C ASN A 323 25.30 -9.53 -14.46
N VAL A 324 24.21 -9.29 -13.74
CA VAL A 324 23.77 -7.95 -13.36
C VAL A 324 23.44 -7.97 -11.86
N ASP A 325 24.01 -7.03 -11.10
CA ASP A 325 23.83 -6.92 -9.63
C ASP A 325 24.06 -8.25 -8.90
N ARG A 326 25.09 -9.02 -9.34
CA ARG A 326 25.44 -10.35 -8.80
C ARG A 326 24.36 -11.42 -9.01
N ASN A 327 23.39 -11.18 -9.87
CA ASN A 327 22.40 -12.15 -10.31
C ASN A 327 22.61 -12.47 -11.79
N ARG A 328 22.18 -13.65 -12.20
CA ARG A 328 22.37 -14.13 -13.57
C ARG A 328 21.03 -14.25 -14.30
N TYR A 329 21.01 -13.73 -15.53
CA TYR A 329 19.81 -13.73 -16.38
C TYR A 329 20.19 -14.31 -17.75
N SER A 330 19.31 -15.14 -18.30
CA SER A 330 19.52 -15.60 -19.67
C SER A 330 19.01 -14.56 -20.67
N VAL A 331 19.66 -14.51 -21.82
CA VAL A 331 19.28 -13.67 -22.96
C VAL A 331 19.33 -14.52 -24.23
N PRO A 332 18.72 -14.11 -25.36
CA PRO A 332 18.76 -14.85 -26.60
C PRO A 332 20.18 -15.18 -27.04
N SER A 333 20.42 -16.44 -27.46
CA SER A 333 21.75 -16.97 -27.76
C SER A 333 22.48 -16.26 -28.94
N ARG A 334 21.73 -15.55 -29.77
CA ARG A 334 22.30 -14.71 -30.86
C ARG A 334 23.13 -13.54 -30.36
N LEU A 335 22.99 -13.17 -29.07
CA LEU A 335 23.75 -12.08 -28.44
C LEU A 335 25.06 -12.56 -27.82
N ILE A 336 25.39 -13.85 -27.86
CA ILE A 336 26.64 -14.38 -27.28
C ILE A 336 27.84 -13.67 -27.92
N GLY A 337 28.72 -13.16 -27.04
CA GLY A 337 29.92 -12.42 -27.45
C GLY A 337 29.70 -10.90 -27.58
N GLU A 338 28.47 -10.45 -27.56
CA GLU A 338 28.15 -9.04 -27.67
C GLU A 338 28.10 -8.33 -26.32
N PHE A 339 28.25 -7.00 -26.34
CA PHE A 339 27.95 -6.12 -25.22
C PHE A 339 26.51 -5.60 -25.38
N VAL A 340 25.69 -5.85 -24.39
CA VAL A 340 24.32 -5.36 -24.31
C VAL A 340 24.20 -4.26 -23.29
N GLU A 341 23.32 -3.29 -23.56
CA GLU A 341 22.91 -2.29 -22.59
C GLU A 341 21.78 -2.89 -21.74
N VAL A 342 21.97 -2.93 -20.42
CA VAL A 342 20.93 -3.32 -19.47
C VAL A 342 20.45 -2.08 -18.72
N ARG A 343 19.14 -1.83 -18.78
CA ARG A 343 18.47 -0.80 -18.00
C ARG A 343 17.81 -1.45 -16.80
N LEU A 344 18.36 -1.12 -15.61
CA LEU A 344 17.80 -1.63 -14.36
C LEU A 344 16.69 -0.69 -13.90
N CYS A 345 15.47 -1.13 -14.06
CA CYS A 345 14.28 -0.50 -13.49
C CYS A 345 14.01 -1.03 -12.06
N VAL A 346 12.98 -0.54 -11.40
CA VAL A 346 12.61 -1.01 -10.05
C VAL A 346 12.16 -2.48 -10.09
N GLU A 347 11.34 -2.83 -11.07
CA GLU A 347 10.70 -4.15 -11.19
C GLU A 347 11.41 -5.07 -12.17
N ASP A 348 11.92 -4.52 -13.25
CA ASP A 348 12.40 -5.25 -14.41
C ASP A 348 13.83 -4.87 -14.78
N LEU A 349 14.44 -5.74 -15.53
CA LEU A 349 15.60 -5.49 -16.35
C LEU A 349 15.16 -5.39 -17.81
N GLU A 350 15.57 -4.35 -18.49
CA GLU A 350 15.44 -4.26 -19.96
C GLU A 350 16.79 -4.51 -20.60
N VAL A 351 16.85 -5.46 -21.51
CA VAL A 351 18.04 -5.77 -22.29
C VAL A 351 17.91 -5.12 -23.66
N TRP A 352 18.84 -4.23 -23.98
CA TRP A 352 18.86 -3.45 -25.22
C TRP A 352 20.11 -3.77 -26.04
N TYR A 353 19.95 -3.87 -27.36
CA TYR A 353 21.07 -4.00 -28.28
C TYR A 353 20.82 -3.18 -29.53
N GLY A 354 21.80 -2.36 -29.94
CA GLY A 354 21.68 -1.49 -31.10
C GLY A 354 20.48 -0.52 -31.07
N GLY A 355 20.08 -0.07 -29.88
CA GLY A 355 18.92 0.82 -29.71
C GLY A 355 17.56 0.12 -29.70
N THR A 356 17.54 -1.21 -29.83
CA THR A 356 16.31 -2.01 -29.82
C THR A 356 16.16 -2.76 -28.50
N LEU A 357 14.95 -2.73 -27.91
CA LEU A 357 14.60 -3.56 -26.78
C LEU A 357 14.52 -5.03 -27.23
N ILE A 358 15.37 -5.87 -26.66
CA ILE A 358 15.40 -7.30 -26.96
C ILE A 358 14.49 -8.08 -26.04
N GLU A 359 14.54 -7.77 -24.73
CA GLU A 359 13.78 -8.50 -23.73
C GLU A 359 13.58 -7.66 -22.46
N ARG A 360 12.47 -7.92 -21.78
CA ARG A 360 12.18 -7.42 -20.43
C ARG A 360 12.07 -8.60 -19.48
N ILE A 361 12.89 -8.61 -18.44
CA ILE A 361 13.04 -9.72 -17.50
C ILE A 361 12.71 -9.21 -16.10
N PRO A 362 11.84 -9.86 -15.33
CA PRO A 362 11.60 -9.51 -13.94
C PRO A 362 12.90 -9.52 -13.12
N ARG A 363 13.17 -8.45 -12.38
CA ARG A 363 14.38 -8.28 -11.59
C ARG A 363 14.40 -9.22 -10.39
N LEU A 364 15.46 -9.99 -10.23
CA LEU A 364 15.69 -10.84 -9.08
C LEU A 364 16.05 -10.00 -7.85
N ARG A 365 15.55 -10.41 -6.69
CA ARG A 365 15.81 -9.79 -5.40
C ARG A 365 16.93 -10.54 -4.68
N GLY A 366 17.82 -9.81 -4.01
CA GLY A 366 18.98 -10.42 -3.36
C GLY A 366 20.15 -10.62 -4.32
N ARG A 367 21.02 -11.61 -4.00
CA ARG A 367 22.28 -11.87 -4.70
C ARG A 367 22.46 -13.36 -4.94
N GLY A 368 23.20 -13.69 -6.00
CA GLY A 368 23.56 -15.07 -6.30
C GLY A 368 22.43 -15.92 -6.90
N GLN A 369 21.33 -15.29 -7.27
CA GLN A 369 20.20 -15.97 -7.89
C GLN A 369 20.35 -16.02 -9.41
N ASN A 370 19.57 -16.89 -10.05
CA ASN A 370 19.51 -17.00 -11.51
C ASN A 370 18.06 -17.03 -11.99
N LYS A 371 17.84 -16.45 -13.15
CA LYS A 371 16.59 -16.51 -13.89
C LYS A 371 16.91 -16.88 -15.32
N ILE A 372 16.66 -18.14 -15.66
CA ILE A 372 16.93 -18.68 -16.98
C ILE A 372 15.59 -18.92 -17.68
N ASN A 373 15.39 -18.23 -18.78
CA ASN A 373 14.27 -18.51 -19.68
C ASN A 373 14.70 -19.69 -20.56
N TYR A 374 14.05 -20.84 -20.42
CA TYR A 374 14.36 -22.05 -21.17
C TYR A 374 14.33 -21.84 -22.69
N ARG A 375 13.50 -20.90 -23.17
CA ARG A 375 13.39 -20.57 -24.61
C ARG A 375 14.70 -20.09 -25.22
N HIS A 376 15.61 -19.53 -24.41
CA HIS A 376 16.91 -19.07 -24.91
C HIS A 376 17.90 -20.21 -25.19
N VAL A 377 17.72 -21.36 -24.54
CA VAL A 377 18.70 -22.45 -24.54
C VAL A 377 18.16 -23.78 -25.08
N ILE A 378 16.82 -23.93 -25.15
CA ILE A 378 16.18 -25.21 -25.46
C ILE A 378 16.61 -25.76 -26.83
N GLY A 379 16.64 -24.94 -27.86
CA GLY A 379 17.07 -25.40 -29.20
C GLY A 379 18.51 -25.91 -29.24
N TRP A 380 19.38 -25.47 -28.31
CA TRP A 380 20.73 -26.01 -28.17
C TRP A 380 20.78 -27.27 -27.31
N LEU A 381 19.93 -27.39 -26.30
CA LEU A 381 19.80 -28.61 -25.50
C LEU A 381 19.24 -29.76 -26.30
N VAL A 382 18.26 -29.52 -27.19
CA VAL A 382 17.75 -30.52 -28.12
C VAL A 382 18.85 -31.06 -29.03
N ARG A 383 19.74 -30.20 -29.52
CA ARG A 383 20.91 -30.60 -30.36
C ARG A 383 22.00 -31.30 -29.53
N LYS A 384 22.08 -31.05 -28.23
CA LYS A 384 23.10 -31.58 -27.33
C LYS A 384 22.46 -32.18 -26.07
N PRO A 385 21.61 -33.22 -26.19
CA PRO A 385 20.80 -33.71 -25.08
C PRO A 385 21.64 -34.23 -23.90
N GLY A 386 22.86 -34.74 -24.13
CA GLY A 386 23.75 -35.17 -23.06
C GLY A 386 24.26 -34.05 -22.14
N ALA A 387 24.05 -32.78 -22.52
CA ALA A 387 24.38 -31.66 -21.64
C ALA A 387 23.30 -31.41 -20.56
N PHE A 388 22.08 -31.88 -20.74
CA PHE A 388 20.94 -31.56 -19.88
C PHE A 388 21.11 -32.05 -18.43
N GLU A 389 21.57 -33.28 -18.21
CA GLU A 389 21.66 -33.86 -16.88
C GLU A 389 22.62 -33.09 -15.95
N ARG A 390 23.68 -32.54 -16.53
CA ARG A 390 24.71 -31.77 -15.79
C ARG A 390 24.59 -30.27 -16.01
N TYR A 391 23.49 -29.80 -16.61
CA TYR A 391 23.27 -28.40 -16.83
C TYR A 391 23.05 -27.69 -15.49
N ARG A 392 23.87 -26.67 -15.21
CA ARG A 392 23.84 -25.94 -13.93
C ARG A 392 22.45 -25.37 -13.60
N TYR A 393 21.70 -25.00 -14.62
CA TYR A 393 20.37 -24.39 -14.50
C TYR A 393 19.27 -25.35 -14.97
N ARG A 394 19.46 -26.63 -14.75
CA ARG A 394 18.51 -27.68 -15.15
C ARG A 394 17.13 -27.46 -14.57
N GLU A 395 17.06 -26.99 -13.32
CA GLU A 395 15.77 -26.75 -12.64
C GLU A 395 14.97 -25.63 -13.32
N ASP A 396 15.61 -24.64 -13.92
CA ASP A 396 14.95 -23.58 -14.68
C ASP A 396 14.41 -24.07 -16.05
N ILE A 397 14.72 -25.32 -16.47
CA ILE A 397 14.22 -25.91 -17.72
C ILE A 397 12.89 -26.66 -17.50
N PHE A 398 12.36 -26.65 -16.30
CA PHE A 398 11.04 -27.16 -15.96
C PHE A 398 10.06 -25.98 -15.82
N PRO A 399 9.29 -25.62 -16.87
CA PRO A 399 8.40 -24.46 -16.83
C PRO A 399 7.35 -24.55 -15.72
N THR A 400 6.78 -25.74 -15.52
CA THR A 400 5.81 -26.01 -14.47
C THR A 400 6.14 -27.31 -13.74
N THR A 401 5.47 -27.57 -12.64
CA THR A 401 5.57 -28.84 -11.89
C THR A 401 5.18 -30.04 -12.77
N ARG A 402 4.22 -29.87 -13.72
CA ARG A 402 3.82 -30.94 -14.63
C ARG A 402 4.95 -31.34 -15.56
N PHE A 403 5.71 -30.39 -16.09
CA PHE A 403 6.89 -30.71 -16.90
C PHE A 403 7.91 -31.53 -16.10
N ARG A 404 8.05 -31.26 -14.80
CA ARG A 404 8.89 -32.07 -13.93
C ARG A 404 8.37 -33.50 -13.78
N MET A 405 7.07 -33.63 -13.48
CA MET A 405 6.41 -34.94 -13.37
C MET A 405 6.49 -35.72 -14.69
N ALA A 406 6.32 -35.04 -15.83
CA ALA A 406 6.47 -35.66 -17.14
C ALA A 406 7.89 -36.19 -17.38
N TYR A 407 8.91 -35.44 -16.95
CA TYR A 407 10.29 -35.93 -17.03
C TYR A 407 10.52 -37.16 -16.15
N ASP A 408 10.05 -37.16 -14.92
CA ASP A 408 10.17 -38.30 -14.01
C ASP A 408 9.46 -39.54 -14.57
N MET A 409 8.25 -39.39 -15.13
CA MET A 409 7.51 -40.45 -15.81
C MET A 409 8.26 -40.99 -17.05
N LEU A 410 8.86 -40.09 -17.84
CA LEU A 410 9.67 -40.48 -18.99
C LEU A 410 10.91 -41.26 -18.57
N GLN A 411 11.52 -40.93 -17.45
CA GLN A 411 12.66 -41.68 -16.90
C GLN A 411 12.27 -43.12 -16.50
N GLU A 412 11.07 -43.31 -15.98
CA GLU A 412 10.54 -44.64 -15.64
C GLU A 412 10.18 -45.44 -16.90
N GLN A 413 9.47 -44.82 -17.86
CA GLN A 413 8.96 -45.50 -19.05
C GLN A 413 10.02 -45.69 -20.14
N LEU A 414 10.94 -44.76 -20.31
CA LEU A 414 11.91 -44.70 -21.41
C LEU A 414 13.30 -44.23 -20.94
N PRO A 415 13.98 -44.91 -20.01
CA PRO A 415 15.19 -44.40 -19.36
C PRO A 415 16.29 -44.00 -20.36
N THR A 416 16.47 -44.71 -21.45
CA THR A 416 17.48 -44.40 -22.49
C THR A 416 17.14 -43.22 -23.39
N ARG A 417 15.87 -42.81 -23.47
CA ARG A 417 15.37 -41.74 -24.35
C ARG A 417 14.74 -40.58 -23.57
N ALA A 418 14.55 -40.72 -22.25
CA ALA A 418 13.84 -39.76 -21.43
C ALA A 418 14.26 -38.30 -21.67
N VAL A 419 15.56 -38.05 -21.67
CA VAL A 419 16.10 -36.71 -21.90
C VAL A 419 15.74 -36.15 -23.29
N ARG A 420 15.80 -36.97 -24.33
CA ARG A 420 15.48 -36.54 -25.71
C ARG A 420 14.00 -36.26 -25.86
N GLU A 421 13.15 -37.15 -25.36
CA GLU A 421 11.70 -36.96 -25.40
C GLU A 421 11.28 -35.73 -24.59
N TYR A 422 11.84 -35.55 -23.39
CA TYR A 422 11.56 -34.40 -22.56
C TYR A 422 11.96 -33.08 -23.23
N LEU A 423 13.19 -33.00 -23.76
CA LEU A 423 13.67 -31.78 -24.40
C LEU A 423 12.84 -31.44 -25.66
N ALA A 424 12.37 -32.43 -26.40
CA ALA A 424 11.47 -32.23 -27.53
C ALA A 424 10.09 -31.69 -27.07
N ILE A 425 9.56 -32.17 -25.91
CA ILE A 425 8.34 -31.61 -25.31
C ILE A 425 8.53 -30.15 -24.88
N VAL A 426 9.68 -29.82 -24.28
CA VAL A 426 9.97 -28.43 -23.88
C VAL A 426 10.18 -27.53 -25.10
N GLU A 427 10.79 -28.05 -26.18
CA GLU A 427 10.92 -27.31 -27.43
C GLU A 427 9.54 -27.04 -28.07
N LEU A 428 8.65 -28.01 -28.04
CA LEU A 428 7.25 -27.83 -28.46
C LEU A 428 6.55 -26.72 -27.64
N ALA A 429 6.75 -26.71 -26.33
CA ALA A 429 6.21 -25.66 -25.47
C ALA A 429 6.79 -24.27 -25.78
N ALA A 430 8.04 -24.21 -26.26
CA ALA A 430 8.65 -22.95 -26.68
C ALA A 430 8.07 -22.44 -28.03
N LEU A 431 7.64 -23.34 -28.92
CA LEU A 431 7.13 -23.02 -30.24
C LEU A 431 5.60 -22.83 -30.29
N ASP A 432 4.86 -23.76 -29.74
CA ASP A 432 3.39 -23.84 -29.83
C ASP A 432 2.65 -23.27 -28.61
N GLY A 433 3.38 -22.97 -27.53
CA GLY A 433 2.85 -22.39 -26.32
C GLY A 433 2.92 -23.34 -25.11
N GLU A 434 3.27 -22.75 -23.98
CA GLU A 434 3.49 -23.48 -22.72
C GLU A 434 2.18 -24.04 -22.15
N VAL A 435 1.10 -23.24 -22.22
CA VAL A 435 -0.21 -23.61 -21.68
C VAL A 435 -0.79 -24.81 -22.43
N GLN A 436 -0.70 -24.84 -23.76
CA GLN A 436 -1.21 -25.91 -24.62
C GLN A 436 -0.49 -27.23 -24.33
N VAL A 437 0.84 -27.15 -24.15
CA VAL A 437 1.65 -28.35 -23.83
C VAL A 437 1.41 -28.81 -22.40
N ASP A 438 1.26 -27.88 -21.44
CA ASP A 438 0.94 -28.22 -20.05
C ASP A 438 -0.42 -28.93 -19.93
N ASP A 439 -1.44 -28.47 -20.66
CA ASP A 439 -2.75 -29.11 -20.74
C ASP A 439 -2.67 -30.50 -21.42
N ALA A 440 -1.89 -30.61 -22.49
CA ALA A 440 -1.64 -31.90 -23.15
C ALA A 440 -0.96 -32.89 -22.18
N LEU A 441 0.04 -32.45 -21.44
CA LEU A 441 0.72 -33.25 -20.42
C LEU A 441 -0.26 -33.70 -19.34
N ARG A 442 -1.13 -32.81 -18.86
CA ARG A 442 -2.16 -33.16 -17.87
C ARG A 442 -3.02 -34.33 -18.31
N ILE A 443 -3.53 -34.28 -19.55
CA ILE A 443 -4.44 -35.29 -20.09
C ILE A 443 -3.71 -36.60 -20.38
N LEU A 444 -2.51 -36.53 -20.97
CA LEU A 444 -1.75 -37.72 -21.33
C LEU A 444 -1.17 -38.46 -20.13
N MET A 445 -0.85 -37.74 -19.04
CA MET A 445 -0.33 -38.34 -17.81
C MET A 445 -1.44 -39.04 -16.98
N ASP A 446 -2.69 -38.56 -17.07
CA ASP A 446 -3.85 -39.19 -16.43
C ASP A 446 -4.41 -40.37 -17.22
N GLY A 447 -3.99 -40.56 -18.49
CA GLY A 447 -4.44 -41.61 -19.38
C GLY A 447 -3.49 -42.82 -19.46
N ASP A 448 -3.97 -43.94 -20.01
CA ASP A 448 -3.16 -45.15 -20.25
C ASP A 448 -2.23 -45.04 -21.48
N VAL A 449 -2.01 -43.81 -21.99
CA VAL A 449 -1.21 -43.58 -23.18
C VAL A 449 0.25 -43.37 -22.80
N LYS A 450 1.16 -44.08 -23.48
CA LYS A 450 2.59 -43.89 -23.26
C LYS A 450 3.00 -42.46 -23.62
N LEU A 451 3.58 -41.75 -22.63
CA LEU A 451 4.05 -40.39 -22.82
C LEU A 451 5.22 -40.35 -23.78
N THR A 452 5.10 -39.59 -24.87
CA THR A 452 6.14 -39.33 -25.87
C THR A 452 5.98 -37.92 -26.43
N ALA A 453 7.05 -37.32 -26.92
CA ALA A 453 6.99 -36.01 -27.58
C ALA A 453 5.99 -35.99 -28.76
N LYS A 454 5.94 -37.08 -29.54
CA LYS A 454 4.99 -37.22 -30.65
C LYS A 454 3.53 -37.25 -30.20
N ALA A 455 3.22 -37.91 -29.07
CA ALA A 455 1.86 -37.95 -28.52
C ALA A 455 1.43 -36.54 -28.05
N VAL A 456 2.33 -35.80 -27.40
CA VAL A 456 2.08 -34.42 -26.98
C VAL A 456 1.87 -33.52 -28.22
N GLU A 457 2.72 -33.63 -29.25
CA GLU A 457 2.59 -32.87 -30.48
C GLU A 457 1.27 -33.13 -31.19
N GLN A 458 0.87 -34.39 -31.30
CA GLN A 458 -0.41 -34.76 -31.92
C GLN A 458 -1.59 -34.18 -31.13
N PHE A 459 -1.53 -34.21 -29.82
CA PHE A 459 -2.57 -33.66 -28.98
C PHE A 459 -2.66 -32.12 -29.14
N VAL A 460 -1.55 -31.40 -29.08
CA VAL A 460 -1.51 -29.95 -29.24
C VAL A 460 -2.04 -29.54 -30.63
N ARG A 461 -1.64 -30.26 -31.70
CA ARG A 461 -2.13 -29.98 -33.05
C ARG A 461 -3.62 -30.31 -33.23
N SER A 462 -4.12 -31.38 -32.60
CA SER A 462 -5.56 -31.70 -32.66
C SER A 462 -6.42 -30.73 -31.88
N ALA A 463 -5.91 -30.22 -30.75
CA ALA A 463 -6.56 -29.18 -29.97
C ALA A 463 -6.56 -27.79 -30.64
N SER A 464 -5.61 -27.55 -31.53
CA SER A 464 -5.54 -26.34 -32.37
C SER A 464 -6.50 -26.35 -33.56
N PHE A 465 -7.17 -27.48 -33.82
CA PHE A 465 -8.22 -27.55 -34.82
C PHE A 465 -9.47 -26.81 -34.30
N VAL A 466 -9.56 -25.55 -34.62
CA VAL A 466 -10.81 -24.79 -34.50
C VAL A 466 -11.72 -25.34 -35.62
N PRO A 467 -12.84 -26.03 -35.29
CA PRO A 467 -13.79 -26.42 -36.33
C PRO A 467 -14.21 -25.15 -37.07
N GLU A 468 -14.31 -25.23 -38.42
CA GLU A 468 -14.88 -24.15 -39.21
C GLU A 468 -16.15 -23.68 -38.52
N VAL A 469 -16.25 -22.35 -38.33
CA VAL A 469 -17.42 -21.75 -37.71
C VAL A 469 -18.63 -22.25 -38.45
N THR A 470 -19.35 -23.17 -37.83
CA THR A 470 -20.62 -23.66 -38.35
C THR A 470 -21.47 -22.42 -38.52
N ALA A 471 -21.78 -22.07 -39.75
CA ALA A 471 -22.66 -20.93 -40.05
C ALA A 471 -24.01 -21.24 -39.36
N VAL A 472 -24.16 -20.76 -38.14
CA VAL A 472 -25.45 -20.82 -37.44
C VAL A 472 -26.36 -19.88 -38.22
N ARG A 473 -27.18 -20.46 -39.14
CA ARG A 473 -28.32 -19.73 -39.65
C ARG A 473 -29.29 -19.53 -38.51
N VAL A 474 -29.25 -18.36 -37.94
CA VAL A 474 -30.32 -17.90 -37.08
C VAL A 474 -31.48 -17.58 -38.03
N ASP A 475 -32.56 -18.35 -37.98
CA ASP A 475 -33.80 -17.99 -38.69
C ASP A 475 -34.20 -16.58 -38.25
N GLU A 476 -34.59 -15.74 -39.22
CA GLU A 476 -35.07 -14.40 -38.91
C GLU A 476 -36.22 -14.52 -37.93
N VAL A 477 -36.02 -13.93 -36.77
CA VAL A 477 -37.05 -13.88 -35.73
C VAL A 477 -38.20 -13.04 -36.31
N ASN A 478 -39.34 -13.68 -36.54
CA ASN A 478 -40.54 -12.99 -36.99
C ASN A 478 -41.06 -12.12 -35.83
N LEU A 479 -40.71 -10.83 -35.89
CA LEU A 479 -41.08 -9.86 -34.85
C LEU A 479 -42.58 -9.62 -34.77
N SER A 480 -43.34 -9.96 -35.81
CA SER A 480 -44.83 -9.77 -35.82
C SER A 480 -45.57 -10.65 -34.79
N CYS A 481 -44.94 -11.73 -34.29
CA CYS A 481 -45.51 -12.49 -33.17
C CYS A 481 -45.46 -11.76 -31.82
N PHE A 482 -44.68 -10.70 -31.70
CA PHE A 482 -44.61 -9.84 -30.52
C PHE A 482 -45.56 -8.65 -30.58
N ASP A 483 -46.15 -8.34 -31.74
CA ASP A 483 -47.14 -7.26 -31.88
C ASP A 483 -48.43 -7.56 -31.10
N GLN A 484 -48.74 -8.86 -30.89
CA GLN A 484 -49.85 -9.28 -30.03
C GLN A 484 -49.70 -8.85 -28.57
N LEU A 485 -48.49 -8.66 -28.09
CA LEU A 485 -48.21 -8.16 -26.74
C LEU A 485 -48.46 -6.65 -26.59
N LEU A 486 -48.56 -5.92 -27.71
CA LEU A 486 -48.91 -4.49 -27.73
C LEU A 486 -50.41 -4.30 -27.74
N GLU A 487 -51.18 -5.21 -28.34
CA GLU A 487 -52.64 -5.16 -28.40
C GLU A 487 -53.29 -5.44 -27.02
N ASP A 488 -52.66 -6.23 -26.16
CA ASP A 488 -53.17 -6.50 -24.80
C ASP A 488 -53.00 -5.33 -23.82
N ARG A 489 -52.41 -4.21 -24.23
CA ARG A 489 -52.19 -3.02 -23.38
C ARG A 489 -53.33 -1.99 -23.44
N GLU A 490 -54.30 -2.11 -24.37
CA GLU A 490 -55.44 -1.16 -24.48
C GLU A 490 -56.63 -1.50 -23.59
N VAL A 491 -56.60 -2.62 -22.85
CA VAL A 491 -57.77 -3.01 -22.00
C VAL A 491 -57.66 -2.54 -20.55
N TRP A 492 -56.61 -1.79 -20.17
CA TRP A 492 -56.45 -1.31 -18.78
C TRP A 492 -56.35 0.20 -18.63
N ASN A 493 -57.25 0.96 -19.29
CA ASN A 493 -57.48 2.37 -19.01
C ASN A 493 -58.94 2.62 -18.63
N GLY A 494 -59.25 2.41 -17.35
CA GLY A 494 -60.46 2.85 -16.67
C GLY A 494 -60.08 3.58 -15.40
N ASP A 495 -60.29 4.90 -15.41
CA ASP A 495 -60.45 5.82 -14.29
C ASP A 495 -59.32 6.03 -13.26
N SER A 496 -58.64 7.16 -13.39
CA SER A 496 -58.51 8.16 -12.30
C SER A 496 -57.91 9.47 -12.82
N GLN A 497 -58.67 10.52 -12.71
CA GLN A 497 -58.31 11.92 -12.92
C GLN A 497 -57.26 12.37 -11.88
N GLY A 498 -56.37 13.24 -12.31
CA GLY A 498 -55.77 14.19 -11.38
C GLY A 498 -54.29 14.52 -11.59
N SER A 499 -54.11 15.70 -12.14
CA SER A 499 -53.02 16.66 -11.96
C SER A 499 -51.79 16.60 -12.84
N GLU A 500 -51.75 17.54 -13.72
CA GLU A 500 -50.62 18.04 -14.51
C GLU A 500 -49.44 18.48 -13.63
N ARG A 501 -48.24 18.13 -14.08
CA ARG A 501 -47.07 19.00 -13.96
C ARG A 501 -46.11 18.71 -15.12
N GLU A 502 -45.96 19.70 -15.98
CA GLU A 502 -44.92 19.83 -17.00
C GLU A 502 -43.53 19.72 -16.42
N ILE A 503 -42.68 18.94 -17.07
CA ILE A 503 -41.23 19.21 -17.13
C ILE A 503 -40.77 18.89 -18.56
N ALA A 504 -40.47 19.96 -19.30
CA ALA A 504 -39.75 19.91 -20.56
C ALA A 504 -38.28 19.61 -20.31
N GLY A 505 -37.70 18.73 -21.10
CA GLY A 505 -36.25 18.43 -21.08
C GLY A 505 -35.87 17.73 -22.37
N SER A 506 -35.26 18.48 -23.25
CA SER A 506 -34.75 18.15 -24.58
C SER A 506 -33.76 16.96 -24.54
N VAL A 507 -33.96 16.02 -25.48
CA VAL A 507 -32.99 14.98 -25.84
C VAL A 507 -32.32 15.41 -27.13
N GLU A 508 -31.03 15.72 -27.05
CA GLU A 508 -30.17 15.87 -28.21
C GLU A 508 -29.57 14.50 -28.61
N ASN A 509 -29.84 14.14 -29.85
CA ASN A 509 -29.20 13.05 -30.60
C ASN A 509 -27.73 13.38 -30.86
N THR A 510 -26.83 12.50 -30.50
CA THR A 510 -25.49 12.49 -31.11
C THR A 510 -25.22 11.13 -31.77
N ALA A 511 -25.07 11.20 -33.07
CA ALA A 511 -24.77 10.10 -33.97
C ALA A 511 -23.32 9.60 -33.77
N PHE A 512 -23.13 8.28 -33.79
CA PHE A 512 -21.83 7.65 -33.94
C PHE A 512 -21.40 7.70 -35.42
N ALA A 513 -20.24 8.30 -35.67
CA ALA A 513 -19.49 8.14 -36.91
C ALA A 513 -18.32 7.17 -36.67
N SER A 514 -18.30 6.12 -37.45
CA SER A 514 -17.21 5.18 -37.64
C SER A 514 -16.08 5.81 -38.47
N VAL A 515 -14.81 5.65 -38.03
CA VAL A 515 -13.65 5.72 -38.94
C VAL A 515 -12.62 4.68 -38.52
N SER A 516 -12.28 3.86 -39.43
CA SER A 516 -11.15 2.98 -39.79
C SER A 516 -9.96 2.93 -38.82
#